data_35d80c65ffed8721191ffbe22837d95e
#
_entry.id   35d80c65ffed8721191ffbe22837d95e
#
_cell.length_a   1.000
_cell.length_b   1.000
_cell.length_c   1.000
_cell.angle_alpha   90.00
_cell.angle_beta   90.00
_cell.angle_gamma   90.00
#
_symmetry.space_group_name_H-M   'P 1'
#
loop_
_entity.id
_entity.type
_entity.pdbx_description
1 polymer ?
#
loop_
_entity_poly.entity_id
_entity_poly.type
_entity_poly.pdbx_seq_one_letter_code
_entity_poly.pdbx_strand_id
1 'polypeptide(L)' 'AAKTSIINFSLKCTECNNRNYYKTKNRNFKNKIELKKYCPKCRKHTLHVESKI' A
#
# COMPACT_ATOMS: atom_id res chain seq x y z
N ALA A 1 -0.47 8.67 27.19
CA ALA A 1 0.12 8.37 25.92
C ALA A 1 -0.90 7.78 25.00
N ALA A 2 -0.99 8.39 23.92
CA ALA A 2 -1.97 7.93 22.95
C ALA A 2 -1.54 6.58 22.42
N LYS A 3 -2.43 5.65 22.56
CA LYS A 3 -2.22 4.40 21.90
C LYS A 3 -2.47 4.60 20.44
N THR A 4 -1.42 4.56 19.70
CA THR A 4 -1.58 4.68 18.27
C THR A 4 -2.01 3.34 17.75
N SER A 5 -3.20 3.33 17.22
CA SER A 5 -3.66 2.14 16.53
C SER A 5 -3.24 2.28 15.09
N ILE A 6 -2.09 1.75 14.78
CA ILE A 6 -1.55 1.85 13.44
C ILE A 6 -1.60 0.48 12.79
N ILE A 7 -2.06 0.46 11.57
CA ILE A 7 -2.15 -0.77 10.79
C ILE A 7 -1.10 -0.73 9.71
N ASN A 8 -0.34 -1.80 9.62
CA ASN A 8 0.63 -1.95 8.55
C ASN A 8 -0.04 -2.54 7.33
N PHE A 9 0.29 -1.99 6.18
CA PHE A 9 -0.23 -2.51 4.94
C PHE A 9 0.83 -2.37 3.85
N SER A 10 0.60 -3.03 2.76
CA SER A 10 1.51 -2.94 1.62
C SER A 10 0.77 -2.42 0.41
N LEU A 11 1.51 -1.83 -0.48
CA LEU A 11 0.98 -1.40 -1.76
C LEU A 11 1.39 -2.41 -2.82
N LYS A 12 0.40 -3.05 -3.38
CA LYS A 12 0.61 -4.10 -4.35
C LYS A 12 0.30 -3.60 -5.75
N CYS A 13 1.22 -3.89 -6.65
CA CYS A 13 1.02 -3.53 -8.05
C CYS A 13 -0.15 -4.32 -8.62
N THR A 14 -1.03 -3.64 -9.34
CA THR A 14 -2.19 -4.32 -9.91
C THR A 14 -1.84 -5.08 -11.18
N GLU A 15 -0.65 -4.86 -11.71
CA GLU A 15 -0.24 -5.52 -12.95
C GLU A 15 0.53 -6.80 -12.68
N CYS A 16 1.53 -6.72 -11.84
CA CYS A 16 2.37 -7.89 -11.57
C CYS A 16 2.08 -8.51 -10.21
N ASN A 17 1.16 -7.94 -9.45
CA ASN A 17 0.77 -8.44 -8.13
C ASN A 17 1.94 -8.51 -7.16
N ASN A 18 2.89 -7.61 -7.32
CA ASN A 18 4.07 -7.60 -6.46
C ASN A 18 3.95 -6.49 -5.44
N ARG A 19 4.28 -6.80 -4.19
CA ARG A 19 4.26 -5.81 -3.13
C ARG A 19 5.55 -5.02 -3.17
N ASN A 20 5.45 -3.78 -3.66
CA ASN A 20 6.64 -2.95 -3.84
C ASN A 20 6.86 -1.98 -2.70
N TYR A 21 5.81 -1.64 -1.98
CA TYR A 21 5.89 -0.63 -0.95
C TYR A 21 5.18 -1.09 0.30
N TYR A 22 5.65 -0.59 1.44
CA TYR A 22 5.04 -0.89 2.73
C TYR A 22 4.76 0.43 3.42
N LYS A 23 3.56 0.58 3.93
CA LYS A 23 3.15 1.80 4.59
C LYS A 23 2.32 1.49 5.80
N THR A 24 2.05 2.53 6.58
CA THR A 24 1.19 2.42 7.74
C THR A 24 0.10 3.45 7.65
N LYS A 25 -1.00 3.17 8.33
CA LYS A 25 -2.10 4.10 8.38
C LYS A 25 -2.79 3.99 9.72
N ASN A 26 -3.60 5.00 10.03
CA ASN A 26 -4.36 4.99 11.24
C ASN A 26 -5.46 3.94 11.15
N ARG A 27 -5.69 3.25 12.26
CA ARG A 27 -6.72 2.22 12.30
C ARG A 27 -8.11 2.77 11.98
N ASN A 28 -8.34 4.03 12.29
CA ASN A 28 -9.63 4.65 12.00
C ASN A 28 -9.83 4.96 10.53
N PHE A 29 -8.78 4.89 9.76
CA PHE A 29 -8.86 5.17 8.33
C PHE A 29 -9.34 3.92 7.61
N LYS A 30 -10.58 3.95 7.18
CA LYS A 30 -11.22 2.76 6.61
C LYS A 30 -11.16 2.68 5.10
N ASN A 31 -10.81 3.76 4.45
CA ASN A 31 -10.76 3.77 3.00
C ASN A 31 -9.51 3.07 2.51
N LYS A 32 -9.67 2.36 1.41
CA LYS A 32 -8.53 1.73 0.78
C LYS A 32 -7.66 2.78 0.13
N ILE A 33 -6.37 2.57 0.22
CA ILE A 33 -5.41 3.49 -0.37
C ILE A 33 -4.98 2.98 -1.72
N GLU A 34 -5.04 3.86 -2.72
CA GLU A 34 -4.62 3.53 -4.06
C GLU A 34 -3.70 4.63 -4.54
N LEU A 35 -2.49 4.26 -4.91
CA LEU A 35 -1.48 5.23 -5.32
C LEU A 35 -0.76 4.71 -6.55
N LYS A 36 -0.44 5.65 -7.44
CA LYS A 36 0.39 5.30 -8.58
C LYS A 36 1.84 5.38 -8.17
N LYS A 37 2.53 4.26 -8.28
CA LYS A 37 3.93 4.17 -7.92
C LYS A 37 4.69 3.43 -8.99
N TYR A 38 5.97 3.70 -9.06
CA TYR A 38 6.82 3.00 -10.00
C TYR A 38 6.99 1.55 -9.59
N CYS A 39 6.73 0.65 -10.51
CA CYS A 39 6.90 -0.77 -10.27
C CYS A 39 8.15 -1.24 -11.00
N PRO A 40 9.20 -1.62 -10.24
CA PRO A 40 10.43 -2.06 -10.90
C PRO A 40 10.27 -3.33 -11.70
N LYS A 41 9.29 -4.15 -11.35
CA LYS A 41 9.06 -5.37 -12.11
C LYS A 41 8.37 -5.09 -13.43
N CYS A 42 7.45 -4.15 -13.42
CA CYS A 42 6.78 -3.75 -14.66
C CYS A 42 7.58 -2.68 -15.41
N ARG A 43 8.55 -2.07 -14.72
CA ARG A 43 9.37 -0.99 -15.26
C ARG A 43 8.53 0.17 -15.74
N LYS A 44 7.48 0.46 -15.02
CA LYS A 44 6.61 1.58 -15.34
C LYS A 44 5.78 1.92 -14.12
N HIS A 45 5.17 3.08 -14.16
CA HIS A 45 4.29 3.49 -13.08
C HIS A 45 2.96 2.77 -13.26
N THR A 46 2.56 2.07 -12.23
CA THR A 46 1.30 1.33 -12.23
C THR A 46 0.53 1.68 -10.98
N LEU A 47 -0.76 1.40 -11.01
CA LEU A 47 -1.59 1.62 -9.85
C LEU A 47 -1.29 0.57 -8.80
N HIS A 48 -1.00 1.04 -7.61
CA HIS A 48 -0.77 0.16 -6.47
C HIS A 48 -1.93 0.32 -5.51
N VAL A 49 -2.42 -0.79 -5.03
CA VAL A 49 -3.56 -0.80 -4.11
C VAL A 49 -3.13 -1.35 -2.77
N GLU A 50 -3.87 -0.95 -1.74
CA GLU A 50 -3.61 -1.42 -0.40
C GLU A 50 -3.85 -2.92 -0.31
N SER A 51 -2.93 -3.59 0.35
CA SER A 51 -3.03 -5.02 0.56
C SER A 51 -2.58 -5.34 1.97
N LYS A 52 -3.17 -6.34 2.56
CA LYS A 52 -2.76 -6.76 3.88
C LYS A 52 -1.37 -7.38 3.83
N ILE A 53 -0.61 -7.09 4.85
CA ILE A 53 0.70 -7.71 4.99
C ILE A 53 0.53 -9.12 5.55
#